data_58619c83a79a8222fca7b53a9ef120cf
#
_entry.id   58619c83a79a8222fca7b53a9ef120cf
#
_cell.length_a   1.000
_cell.length_b   1.000
_cell.length_c   1.000
_cell.angle_alpha   90.00
_cell.angle_beta   90.00
_cell.angle_gamma   90.00
#
_symmetry.space_group_name_H-M   'P 1'
#
loop_
_entity.id
_entity.type
_entity.pdbx_description
1 polymer ?
#
loop_
_entity_poly.entity_id
_entity_poly.type
_entity_poly.pdbx_seq_one_letter_code
_entity_poly.pdbx_strand_id
1 'polypeptide(L)'
;EGMTAKLGIASIGQEIPVPGIRVPGDMFLGLQGYGFDSASYMTGVTDVQLTGDAVPEVTSQDGHPIIWSHNSGQGKYIVCNSRERDDKNNYGTYTAILSQLNEDYIYPVINIKLFYIDDFPSPVPEGNFDRIYQETGYNTSDFYRRLWWPEMLNNGEKYNVKYTGLIIESYGDQVKGPFKPLANGAARN
;
A
#
# COMPACT_ATOMS: atom_id res chain seq x y z
N GLU A 1 -21.65 -30.66 -14.75
CA GLU A 1 -21.41 -29.23 -15.02
C GLU A 1 -19.90 -28.99 -15.18
N GLY A 2 -19.49 -28.34 -16.31
CA GLY A 2 -18.08 -28.11 -16.57
C GLY A 2 -17.49 -27.09 -15.58
N MET A 3 -16.16 -27.08 -15.41
CA MET A 3 -15.50 -26.13 -14.49
C MET A 3 -15.79 -24.68 -14.85
N THR A 4 -15.81 -24.32 -16.13
CA THR A 4 -16.13 -22.98 -16.63
C THR A 4 -17.51 -22.50 -16.15
N ALA A 5 -18.52 -23.35 -16.22
CA ALA A 5 -19.86 -23.01 -15.73
C ALA A 5 -19.87 -22.75 -14.22
N LYS A 6 -19.15 -23.53 -13.42
CA LYS A 6 -19.03 -23.32 -11.97
C LYS A 6 -18.33 -21.99 -11.62
N LEU A 7 -17.41 -21.57 -12.48
CA LEU A 7 -16.68 -20.31 -12.29
C LEU A 7 -17.40 -19.09 -12.88
N GLY A 8 -18.61 -19.26 -13.45
CA GLY A 8 -19.36 -18.17 -14.04
C GLY A 8 -18.75 -17.66 -15.37
N ILE A 9 -18.09 -18.54 -16.13
CA ILE A 9 -17.42 -18.19 -17.38
C ILE A 9 -18.23 -18.73 -18.57
N ALA A 10 -18.65 -17.83 -19.44
CA ALA A 10 -19.39 -18.16 -20.66
C ALA A 10 -18.43 -18.50 -21.81
N SER A 11 -17.32 -17.76 -21.96
CA SER A 11 -16.29 -18.05 -22.96
C SER A 11 -14.90 -17.64 -22.45
N ILE A 12 -13.88 -18.29 -23.00
CA ILE A 12 -12.46 -18.05 -22.68
C ILE A 12 -11.74 -17.70 -23.98
N GLY A 13 -11.07 -16.56 -23.98
CA GLY A 13 -10.18 -16.10 -25.04
C GLY A 13 -8.69 -16.32 -24.71
N GLN A 14 -7.87 -15.46 -25.29
CA GLN A 14 -6.42 -15.48 -25.09
C GLN A 14 -6.04 -14.58 -23.92
N GLU A 15 -4.79 -14.68 -23.51
CA GLU A 15 -4.21 -13.76 -22.54
C GLU A 15 -3.95 -12.40 -23.19
N ILE A 16 -4.36 -11.33 -22.50
CA ILE A 16 -4.21 -9.94 -22.92
C ILE A 16 -3.68 -9.08 -21.77
N PRO A 17 -2.87 -8.05 -22.05
CA PRO A 17 -2.55 -7.02 -21.09
C PRO A 17 -3.71 -6.03 -20.97
N VAL A 18 -4.07 -5.64 -19.75
CA VAL A 18 -5.14 -4.67 -19.49
C VAL A 18 -4.68 -3.55 -18.56
N PRO A 19 -5.10 -2.29 -18.83
CA PRO A 19 -4.67 -1.14 -18.03
C PRO A 19 -5.60 -0.86 -16.86
N GLY A 20 -5.03 -0.30 -15.79
CA GLY A 20 -5.77 0.25 -14.66
C GLY A 20 -6.71 -0.72 -13.99
N ILE A 21 -7.44 -0.24 -12.98
CA ILE A 21 -8.47 -1.01 -12.28
C ILE A 21 -9.72 -0.18 -12.03
N ARG A 22 -10.85 -0.86 -11.92
CA ARG A 22 -12.13 -0.38 -11.42
C ARG A 22 -12.66 -1.36 -10.38
N VAL A 23 -13.34 -0.87 -9.38
CA VAL A 23 -13.97 -1.67 -8.32
C VAL A 23 -15.48 -1.49 -8.38
N PRO A 24 -16.18 -2.18 -9.29
CA PRO A 24 -17.64 -2.11 -9.38
C PRO A 24 -18.35 -2.84 -8.23
N GLY A 25 -17.73 -3.89 -7.68
CA GLY A 25 -18.27 -4.70 -6.60
C GLY A 25 -18.02 -4.12 -5.21
N ASP A 26 -18.50 -4.79 -4.21
CA ASP A 26 -18.42 -4.40 -2.79
C ASP A 26 -17.44 -5.25 -1.96
N MET A 27 -16.74 -6.19 -2.60
CA MET A 27 -15.79 -7.07 -1.93
C MET A 27 -14.72 -6.30 -1.13
N PHE A 28 -14.32 -5.13 -1.62
CA PHE A 28 -13.35 -4.28 -0.94
C PHE A 28 -14.08 -3.18 -0.18
N LEU A 29 -14.12 -3.29 1.15
CA LEU A 29 -14.83 -2.34 2.01
C LEU A 29 -14.38 -0.89 1.77
N GLY A 30 -15.33 -0.04 1.42
CA GLY A 30 -15.10 1.39 1.17
C GLY A 30 -14.43 1.74 -0.16
N LEU A 31 -14.20 0.77 -1.05
CA LEU A 31 -13.61 1.00 -2.36
C LEU A 31 -14.60 0.86 -3.52
N GLN A 32 -15.87 0.55 -3.28
CA GLN A 32 -16.86 0.48 -4.33
C GLN A 32 -16.93 1.80 -5.12
N GLY A 33 -16.87 1.71 -6.44
CA GLY A 33 -16.80 2.85 -7.33
C GLY A 33 -15.40 3.46 -7.52
N TYR A 34 -14.40 2.97 -6.77
CA TYR A 34 -13.03 3.43 -6.94
C TYR A 34 -12.46 3.02 -8.29
N GLY A 35 -11.65 3.91 -8.88
CA GLY A 35 -10.92 3.65 -10.09
C GLY A 35 -9.48 4.14 -10.01
N PHE A 36 -8.56 3.38 -10.56
CA PHE A 36 -7.17 3.74 -10.70
C PHE A 36 -6.81 3.69 -12.19
N ASP A 37 -6.68 4.89 -12.78
CA ASP A 37 -6.34 5.08 -14.19
C ASP A 37 -4.84 5.31 -14.30
N SER A 38 -4.09 4.27 -14.55
CA SER A 38 -2.67 4.41 -14.79
C SER A 38 -2.24 3.53 -15.96
N ALA A 39 -1.69 4.17 -16.99
CA ALA A 39 -1.03 3.46 -18.08
C ALA A 39 0.23 2.70 -17.59
N SER A 40 0.74 3.02 -16.42
CA SER A 40 1.85 2.30 -15.78
C SER A 40 1.41 1.09 -14.97
N TYR A 41 0.11 0.95 -14.68
CA TYR A 41 -0.43 -0.25 -14.05
C TYR A 41 -1.05 -1.14 -15.13
N MET A 42 -0.29 -2.13 -15.55
CA MET A 42 -0.71 -3.13 -16.52
C MET A 42 -0.69 -4.49 -15.86
N THR A 43 -1.74 -5.28 -16.03
CA THR A 43 -1.75 -6.68 -15.60
C THR A 43 -2.13 -7.61 -16.74
N GLY A 44 -1.61 -8.83 -16.75
CA GLY A 44 -2.01 -9.89 -17.66
C GLY A 44 -3.26 -10.58 -17.15
N VAL A 45 -4.29 -10.67 -17.98
CA VAL A 45 -5.52 -11.42 -17.70
C VAL A 45 -5.85 -12.35 -18.85
N THR A 46 -6.55 -13.44 -18.57
CA THR A 46 -7.24 -14.22 -19.61
C THR A 46 -8.49 -13.45 -20.01
N ASP A 47 -8.67 -13.17 -21.31
CA ASP A 47 -9.90 -12.57 -21.81
C ASP A 47 -11.06 -13.54 -21.62
N VAL A 48 -12.02 -13.20 -20.76
CA VAL A 48 -13.18 -14.02 -20.46
C VAL A 48 -14.46 -13.23 -20.59
N GLN A 49 -15.51 -13.89 -21.07
CA GLN A 49 -16.88 -13.38 -20.94
C GLN A 49 -17.53 -14.08 -19.75
N LEU A 50 -18.09 -13.28 -18.85
CA LEU A 50 -18.80 -13.81 -17.68
C LEU A 50 -20.24 -14.17 -18.03
N THR A 51 -20.81 -15.11 -17.29
CA THR A 51 -22.25 -15.39 -17.32
C THR A 51 -23.01 -14.23 -16.64
N GLY A 52 -24.31 -14.09 -16.95
CA GLY A 52 -25.10 -12.96 -16.45
C GLY A 52 -25.33 -12.94 -14.94
N ASP A 53 -25.02 -14.03 -14.25
CA ASP A 53 -25.13 -14.21 -12.79
C ASP A 53 -23.77 -14.14 -12.07
N ALA A 54 -22.66 -14.05 -12.80
CA ALA A 54 -21.35 -13.77 -12.21
C ALA A 54 -21.23 -12.27 -11.91
N VAL A 55 -20.70 -11.94 -10.73
CA VAL A 55 -20.58 -10.58 -10.23
C VAL A 55 -19.13 -10.10 -10.37
N PRO A 56 -18.83 -9.14 -11.25
CA PRO A 56 -17.50 -8.56 -11.33
C PRO A 56 -17.21 -7.70 -10.10
N GLU A 57 -16.19 -8.07 -9.35
CA GLU A 57 -15.72 -7.36 -8.16
C GLU A 57 -14.63 -6.33 -8.49
N VAL A 58 -13.73 -6.71 -9.41
CA VAL A 58 -12.69 -5.85 -9.96
C VAL A 58 -12.61 -6.07 -11.45
N THR A 59 -12.57 -4.98 -12.22
CA THR A 59 -12.32 -4.99 -13.65
C THR A 59 -11.11 -4.12 -13.98
N SER A 60 -10.58 -4.28 -15.20
CA SER A 60 -9.67 -3.28 -15.76
C SER A 60 -10.42 -1.99 -16.10
N GLN A 61 -9.67 -0.96 -16.48
CA GLN A 61 -10.24 0.31 -16.93
C GLN A 61 -11.16 0.17 -18.14
N ASP A 62 -10.85 -0.76 -19.05
CA ASP A 62 -11.59 -1.08 -20.26
C ASP A 62 -12.63 -2.19 -20.07
N GLY A 63 -12.85 -2.65 -18.83
CA GLY A 63 -13.96 -3.52 -18.44
C GLY A 63 -13.68 -5.02 -18.43
N HIS A 64 -12.44 -5.48 -18.68
CA HIS A 64 -12.11 -6.90 -18.58
C HIS A 64 -12.13 -7.37 -17.14
N PRO A 65 -12.76 -8.52 -16.82
CA PRO A 65 -12.83 -9.03 -15.44
C PRO A 65 -11.45 -9.44 -14.92
N ILE A 66 -11.09 -8.89 -13.75
CA ILE A 66 -9.87 -9.24 -13.02
C ILE A 66 -10.22 -10.13 -11.83
N ILE A 67 -11.26 -9.75 -11.08
CA ILE A 67 -11.78 -10.55 -9.97
C ILE A 67 -13.30 -10.57 -10.08
N TRP A 68 -13.88 -11.75 -9.91
CA TRP A 68 -15.34 -11.88 -9.87
C TRP A 68 -15.76 -12.99 -8.92
N SER A 69 -16.99 -12.93 -8.47
CA SER A 69 -17.64 -13.97 -7.69
C SER A 69 -18.75 -14.64 -8.49
N HIS A 70 -18.98 -15.93 -8.24
CA HIS A 70 -20.08 -16.69 -8.82
C HIS A 70 -20.57 -17.74 -7.85
N ASN A 71 -21.90 -17.88 -7.73
CA ASN A 71 -22.53 -18.92 -6.93
C ASN A 71 -22.89 -20.11 -7.82
N SER A 72 -22.47 -21.31 -7.44
CA SER A 72 -22.83 -22.54 -8.14
C SER A 72 -23.31 -23.60 -7.15
N GLY A 73 -24.58 -23.94 -7.21
CA GLY A 73 -25.25 -24.79 -6.20
C GLY A 73 -25.22 -24.13 -4.83
N GLN A 74 -24.66 -24.81 -3.83
CA GLN A 74 -24.50 -24.28 -2.48
C GLN A 74 -23.09 -23.65 -2.27
N GLY A 75 -22.26 -23.61 -3.29
CA GLY A 75 -20.90 -23.08 -3.20
C GLY A 75 -20.74 -21.71 -3.82
N LYS A 76 -19.85 -20.91 -3.26
CA LYS A 76 -19.39 -19.64 -3.82
C LYS A 76 -17.97 -19.80 -4.35
N TYR A 77 -17.74 -19.33 -5.56
CA TYR A 77 -16.42 -19.28 -6.19
C TYR A 77 -15.99 -17.82 -6.30
N ILE A 78 -14.74 -17.55 -5.99
CA ILE A 78 -14.10 -16.26 -6.28
C ILE A 78 -12.92 -16.54 -7.17
N VAL A 79 -12.90 -15.90 -8.32
CA VAL A 79 -11.86 -16.09 -9.32
C VAL A 79 -10.98 -14.85 -9.37
N CYS A 80 -9.68 -15.08 -9.25
CA CYS A 80 -8.66 -14.06 -9.46
C CYS A 80 -7.94 -14.35 -10.78
N ASN A 81 -8.18 -13.51 -11.77
CA ASN A 81 -7.71 -13.64 -13.16
C ASN A 81 -6.51 -12.72 -13.42
N SER A 82 -5.59 -12.61 -12.48
CA SER A 82 -4.38 -11.80 -12.60
C SER A 82 -3.14 -12.67 -12.54
N ARG A 83 -2.12 -12.32 -13.33
CA ARG A 83 -0.81 -12.99 -13.29
C ARG A 83 0.07 -12.58 -12.12
N GLU A 84 -0.10 -11.38 -11.62
CA GLU A 84 0.76 -10.82 -10.57
C GLU A 84 0.39 -11.37 -9.20
N ARG A 85 0.78 -12.62 -8.93
CA ARG A 85 0.42 -13.35 -7.71
C ARG A 85 1.38 -13.11 -6.55
N ASP A 86 2.64 -12.77 -6.84
CA ASP A 86 3.72 -12.76 -5.84
C ASP A 86 4.08 -11.37 -5.31
N ASP A 87 3.37 -10.33 -5.71
CA ASP A 87 3.60 -8.99 -5.20
C ASP A 87 2.94 -8.81 -3.81
N LYS A 88 3.73 -8.30 -2.87
CA LYS A 88 3.26 -7.94 -1.51
C LYS A 88 2.06 -7.00 -1.52
N ASN A 89 1.94 -6.17 -2.55
CA ASN A 89 0.80 -5.27 -2.74
C ASN A 89 -0.53 -6.02 -2.91
N ASN A 90 -0.49 -7.29 -3.33
CA ASN A 90 -1.67 -8.13 -3.54
C ASN A 90 -2.13 -8.89 -2.28
N TYR A 91 -1.40 -8.85 -1.18
CA TYR A 91 -1.78 -9.57 0.04
C TYR A 91 -3.12 -9.09 0.61
N GLY A 92 -3.40 -7.79 0.53
CA GLY A 92 -4.71 -7.24 0.90
C GLY A 92 -5.85 -7.78 0.03
N THR A 93 -5.59 -7.98 -1.27
CA THR A 93 -6.54 -8.57 -2.21
C THR A 93 -6.88 -10.03 -1.85
N TYR A 94 -5.88 -10.85 -1.57
CA TYR A 94 -6.11 -12.23 -1.15
C TYR A 94 -6.84 -12.32 0.17
N THR A 95 -6.55 -11.43 1.10
CA THR A 95 -7.23 -11.35 2.38
C THR A 95 -8.71 -10.99 2.19
N ALA A 96 -9.02 -10.05 1.31
CA ALA A 96 -10.39 -9.69 0.96
C ALA A 96 -11.13 -10.85 0.28
N ILE A 97 -10.47 -11.57 -0.64
CA ILE A 97 -11.03 -12.78 -1.27
C ILE A 97 -11.38 -13.84 -0.22
N LEU A 98 -10.46 -14.11 0.71
CA LEU A 98 -10.69 -15.10 1.77
C LEU A 98 -11.83 -14.71 2.71
N SER A 99 -12.00 -13.40 2.98
CA SER A 99 -13.10 -12.90 3.81
C SER A 99 -14.48 -13.13 3.20
N GLN A 100 -14.57 -13.21 1.88
CA GLN A 100 -15.83 -13.50 1.17
C GLN A 100 -16.23 -14.98 1.20
N LEU A 101 -15.28 -15.85 1.53
CA LEU A 101 -15.51 -17.31 1.60
C LEU A 101 -15.83 -17.81 3.02
N ASN A 102 -15.58 -16.98 4.05
CA ASN A 102 -15.79 -17.32 5.45
C ASN A 102 -16.51 -16.17 6.16
N GLU A 103 -17.66 -16.44 6.77
CA GLU A 103 -18.46 -15.44 7.49
C GLU A 103 -17.73 -14.86 8.72
N ASP A 104 -16.84 -15.64 9.35
CA ASP A 104 -16.09 -15.25 10.55
C ASP A 104 -14.64 -14.83 10.29
N TYR A 105 -14.32 -14.39 9.07
CA TYR A 105 -12.95 -14.01 8.74
C TYR A 105 -12.65 -12.57 9.15
N ILE A 106 -11.70 -12.40 10.09
CA ILE A 106 -11.26 -11.08 10.57
C ILE A 106 -9.95 -10.71 9.86
N TYR A 107 -9.95 -9.56 9.22
CA TYR A 107 -8.74 -9.00 8.59
C TYR A 107 -8.69 -7.47 8.75
N PRO A 108 -7.48 -6.88 8.77
CA PRO A 108 -7.36 -5.42 8.87
C PRO A 108 -7.78 -4.75 7.56
N VAL A 109 -8.72 -3.81 7.65
CA VAL A 109 -9.22 -2.99 6.53
C VAL A 109 -8.66 -1.57 6.65
N ILE A 110 -7.38 -1.43 6.97
CA ILE A 110 -6.78 -0.11 7.12
C ILE A 110 -5.92 0.17 5.88
N ASN A 111 -6.40 1.09 5.04
CA ASN A 111 -5.60 1.65 3.95
C ASN A 111 -4.92 2.93 4.43
N ILE A 112 -3.90 2.79 5.28
CA ILE A 112 -3.15 3.91 5.84
C ILE A 112 -1.74 3.91 5.25
N LYS A 113 -1.31 5.05 4.73
CA LYS A 113 0.09 5.35 4.51
C LYS A 113 0.63 6.03 5.76
N LEU A 114 1.57 5.40 6.42
CA LEU A 114 2.26 5.95 7.58
C LEU A 114 3.66 6.40 7.16
N PHE A 115 4.02 7.61 7.54
CA PHE A 115 5.35 8.16 7.32
C PHE A 115 6.03 8.33 8.68
N TYR A 116 7.01 7.50 8.92
CA TYR A 116 7.83 7.56 10.12
C TYR A 116 9.10 8.33 9.84
N ILE A 117 9.51 9.14 10.80
CA ILE A 117 10.83 9.74 10.86
C ILE A 117 11.55 9.02 11.97
N ASP A 118 12.41 8.10 11.60
CA ASP A 118 13.26 7.39 12.55
C ASP A 118 14.29 8.33 13.16
N ASP A 119 14.73 7.97 14.37
CA ASP A 119 15.75 8.73 15.10
C ASP A 119 15.41 10.23 15.26
N PHE A 120 14.13 10.53 15.41
CA PHE A 120 13.70 11.92 15.60
C PHE A 120 14.12 12.46 16.99
N PRO A 121 14.58 13.70 17.13
CA PRO A 121 14.73 14.78 16.14
C PRO A 121 16.02 14.71 15.31
N SER A 122 16.54 13.55 15.04
CA SER A 122 17.76 13.31 14.28
C SER A 122 19.00 13.86 15.00
N PRO A 123 19.43 13.18 16.09
CA PRO A 123 20.67 13.56 16.76
C PRO A 123 21.79 13.53 15.72
N VAL A 124 22.49 14.66 15.59
CA VAL A 124 23.54 14.82 14.59
C VAL A 124 24.66 13.83 14.91
N PRO A 125 24.91 12.81 14.07
CA PRO A 125 25.99 11.88 14.31
C PRO A 125 27.33 12.59 14.21
N GLU A 126 28.31 12.09 14.96
CA GLU A 126 29.69 12.54 14.81
C GLU A 126 30.19 12.08 13.44
N GLY A 127 30.85 12.97 12.70
CA GLY A 127 31.41 12.64 11.39
C GLY A 127 31.71 13.85 10.52
N ASN A 128 32.30 13.58 9.35
CA ASN A 128 32.58 14.59 8.36
C ASN A 128 31.43 14.66 7.36
N PHE A 129 30.76 15.81 7.30
CA PHE A 129 29.64 16.09 6.42
C PHE A 129 29.97 17.20 5.42
N ASP A 130 31.20 17.21 4.90
CA ASP A 130 31.69 18.22 3.97
C ASP A 130 30.77 18.43 2.78
N ARG A 131 30.13 17.36 2.30
CA ARG A 131 29.19 17.47 1.18
C ARG A 131 27.99 18.35 1.50
N ILE A 132 27.40 18.21 2.70
CA ILE A 132 26.30 19.08 3.14
C ILE A 132 26.75 20.53 3.13
N TYR A 133 27.95 20.80 3.68
CA TYR A 133 28.49 22.14 3.71
C TYR A 133 28.76 22.71 2.31
N GLN A 134 29.36 21.90 1.42
CA GLN A 134 29.65 22.29 0.04
C GLN A 134 28.39 22.61 -0.78
N GLU A 135 27.33 21.82 -0.60
CA GLU A 135 26.09 21.99 -1.35
C GLU A 135 25.17 23.07 -0.78
N THR A 136 25.16 23.30 0.53
CA THR A 136 24.18 24.15 1.20
C THR A 136 24.76 25.37 1.93
N GLY A 137 26.05 25.35 2.21
CA GLY A 137 26.72 26.36 3.05
C GLY A 137 26.40 26.22 4.54
N TYR A 138 25.64 25.21 4.95
CA TYR A 138 25.28 24.97 6.35
C TYR A 138 26.14 23.85 6.96
N ASN A 139 26.45 23.99 8.26
CA ASN A 139 26.85 22.84 9.04
C ASN A 139 25.67 21.87 9.19
N THR A 140 25.91 20.65 9.65
CA THR A 140 24.90 19.61 9.71
C THR A 140 23.68 19.99 10.58
N SER A 141 23.92 20.62 11.74
CA SER A 141 22.82 21.06 12.62
C SER A 141 21.96 22.14 11.96
N ASP A 142 22.60 23.16 11.36
CA ASP A 142 21.90 24.21 10.64
C ASP A 142 21.15 23.68 9.40
N PHE A 143 21.73 22.70 8.70
CA PHE A 143 21.06 22.01 7.60
C PHE A 143 19.75 21.39 8.02
N TYR A 144 19.74 20.59 9.10
CA TYR A 144 18.52 19.99 9.60
C TYR A 144 17.48 21.03 10.02
N ARG A 145 17.91 22.05 10.75
CA ARG A 145 17.01 23.06 11.31
C ARG A 145 16.47 24.05 10.27
N ARG A 146 17.31 24.49 9.32
CA ARG A 146 16.98 25.59 8.40
C ARG A 146 16.53 25.14 7.03
N LEU A 147 16.89 23.93 6.61
CA LEU A 147 16.56 23.41 5.30
C LEU A 147 15.70 22.15 5.38
N TRP A 148 16.22 21.07 5.95
CA TRP A 148 15.56 19.77 5.91
C TRP A 148 14.19 19.78 6.61
N TRP A 149 14.12 20.27 7.84
CA TRP A 149 12.87 20.28 8.60
C TRP A 149 11.80 21.19 8.00
N PRO A 150 12.09 22.42 7.57
CA PRO A 150 11.12 23.26 6.84
C PRO A 150 10.62 22.60 5.56
N GLU A 151 11.48 21.93 4.79
CA GLU A 151 11.06 21.18 3.60
C GLU A 151 10.13 20.02 3.94
N MET A 152 10.41 19.27 5.01
CA MET A 152 9.51 18.21 5.49
C MET A 152 8.13 18.77 5.85
N LEU A 153 8.05 19.91 6.56
CA LEU A 153 6.79 20.55 6.90
C LEU A 153 6.04 21.02 5.65
N ASN A 154 6.72 21.66 4.71
CA ASN A 154 6.13 22.09 3.44
C ASN A 154 5.57 20.90 2.64
N ASN A 155 6.30 19.80 2.60
CA ASN A 155 5.83 18.58 1.94
C ASN A 155 4.62 17.97 2.69
N GLY A 156 4.64 18.01 4.02
CA GLY A 156 3.52 17.60 4.85
C GLY A 156 2.24 18.36 4.53
N GLU A 157 2.35 19.69 4.40
CA GLU A 157 1.23 20.56 4.04
C GLU A 157 0.78 20.35 2.60
N LYS A 158 1.72 20.41 1.65
CA LYS A 158 1.45 20.30 0.22
C LYS A 158 0.76 18.99 -0.19
N TYR A 159 1.18 17.87 0.42
CA TYR A 159 0.71 16.53 0.07
C TYR A 159 -0.23 15.93 1.13
N ASN A 160 -0.64 16.73 2.13
CA ASN A 160 -1.46 16.27 3.26
C ASN A 160 -0.87 15.04 3.97
N VAL A 161 0.45 15.01 4.14
CA VAL A 161 1.19 13.94 4.82
C VAL A 161 1.30 14.25 6.30
N LYS A 162 0.99 13.27 7.16
CA LYS A 162 1.22 13.35 8.60
C LYS A 162 2.42 12.50 8.96
N TYR A 163 3.43 13.13 9.55
CA TYR A 163 4.62 12.43 10.03
C TYR A 163 4.45 11.97 11.47
N THR A 164 5.02 10.82 11.78
CA THR A 164 5.17 10.31 13.14
C THR A 164 6.66 10.21 13.44
N GLY A 165 7.16 11.03 14.37
CA GLY A 165 8.54 10.99 14.82
C GLY A 165 8.75 9.88 15.85
N LEU A 166 9.68 8.99 15.62
CA LEU A 166 10.13 8.00 16.58
C LEU A 166 11.31 8.58 17.37
N ILE A 167 11.01 9.04 18.59
CA ILE A 167 11.99 9.76 19.40
C ILE A 167 13.10 8.84 19.87
N ILE A 168 14.33 9.26 19.59
CA ILE A 168 15.54 8.65 20.14
C ILE A 168 16.28 9.66 21.01
N GLU A 169 16.69 9.26 22.22
CA GLU A 169 17.53 10.10 23.10
C GLU A 169 19.01 9.79 22.95
N SER A 170 19.37 8.53 22.70
CA SER A 170 20.75 8.11 22.52
C SER A 170 20.85 6.79 21.75
N TYR A 171 22.01 6.56 21.16
CA TYR A 171 22.38 5.28 20.55
C TYR A 171 23.12 4.35 21.52
N GLY A 172 22.93 4.54 22.84
CA GLY A 172 23.68 3.82 23.87
C GLY A 172 23.20 2.40 24.18
N ASP A 173 22.38 1.77 23.34
CA ASP A 173 21.84 0.40 23.47
C ASP A 173 21.11 0.11 24.80
N GLN A 174 20.79 1.11 25.58
CA GLN A 174 20.10 0.94 26.85
C GLN A 174 18.58 0.83 26.61
N VAL A 175 18.06 -0.39 26.69
CA VAL A 175 16.62 -0.67 26.46
C VAL A 175 15.80 -0.80 27.73
N LYS A 176 16.43 -0.73 28.92
CA LYS A 176 15.75 -0.80 30.23
C LYS A 176 16.09 0.39 31.10
N GLY A 177 15.06 1.00 31.69
CA GLY A 177 15.20 2.09 32.65
C GLY A 177 15.87 1.68 33.98
N PRO A 178 16.24 2.67 34.82
CA PRO A 178 16.06 4.09 34.58
C PRO A 178 17.02 4.66 33.53
N PHE A 179 16.48 5.46 32.61
CA PHE A 179 17.29 6.11 31.58
C PHE A 179 17.96 7.36 32.17
N LYS A 180 19.24 7.53 31.90
CA LYS A 180 19.96 8.76 32.28
C LYS A 180 19.82 9.77 31.15
N PRO A 181 19.37 11.01 31.44
CA PRO A 181 19.36 12.06 30.44
C PRO A 181 20.78 12.26 29.89
N LEU A 182 20.89 12.43 28.58
CA LEU A 182 22.18 12.80 27.98
C LEU A 182 22.63 14.15 28.53
N ALA A 183 23.82 14.19 29.11
CA ALA A 183 24.39 15.43 29.69
C ALA A 183 24.59 16.53 28.64
N ASN A 184 24.82 16.12 27.37
CA ASN A 184 25.01 17.01 26.22
C ASN A 184 24.00 16.60 25.13
N GLY A 185 22.76 17.00 25.31
CA GLY A 185 21.71 16.65 24.35
C GLY A 185 21.91 17.29 22.99
N ALA A 186 22.68 16.68 22.10
CA ALA A 186 22.63 16.99 20.67
C ALA A 186 21.19 16.89 20.12
N ALA A 187 20.33 16.15 20.81
CA ALA A 187 18.90 16.05 20.53
C ALA A 187 18.03 17.18 21.14
N ARG A 188 18.60 18.12 21.89
CA ARG A 188 17.84 19.19 22.57
C ARG A 188 18.03 20.60 22.00
N ASN A 189 18.82 20.75 20.93
CA ASN A 189 19.06 22.05 20.31
C ASN A 189 18.30 22.25 19.02
#